data_ed4b1bfb2170596cc468151cea8c7242
#
_entry.id   ed4b1bfb2170596cc468151cea8c7242
#
_cell.length_a   1.000
_cell.length_b   1.000
_cell.length_c   1.000
_cell.angle_alpha   90.00
_cell.angle_beta   90.00
_cell.angle_gamma   90.00
#
_symmetry.space_group_name_H-M   'P 1'
#
loop_
_entity.id
_entity.type
_entity.pdbx_description
1 polymer ?
#
loop_
_entity_poly.entity_id
_entity_poly.type
_entity_poly.pdbx_seq_one_letter_code
_entity_poly.pdbx_strand_id
1 'polypeptide(L)'
;MSEGRLDPHDASHAAHDDGTDDRYLVRNPRQIRQLLQALIDQRSLLTAHLGGRDQSFPTAILELDEDDDFLLLDGSPSESSNRAAEEAGHLLCFAQLDRVMVRFRLDHLERTGGHGHVAFRVPFPTELVHLQRRELYRLE
;
A
#
# COMPACT_ATOMS: atom_id res chain seq x y z
N MET A 1 -20.39 -27.98 -3.91
CA MET A 1 -20.27 -27.18 -3.80
C MET A 1 -20.19 -26.64 -3.31
N SER A 2 -20.21 -27.14 -3.53
CA SER A 2 -20.02 -26.19 -3.35
C SER A 2 -19.86 -25.69 -2.89
N GLU A 3 -19.74 -26.00 -3.09
CA GLU A 3 -19.51 -25.14 -3.02
C GLU A 3 -19.44 -24.50 -2.52
N GLY A 4 -19.65 -25.30 -2.90
CA GLY A 4 -19.62 -24.35 -2.86
C GLY A 4 -19.33 -23.95 -2.36
N ARG A 5 -19.42 -24.18 -2.73
CA ARG A 5 -19.07 -23.45 -2.73
C ARG A 5 -18.73 -22.82 -2.31
N LEU A 6 -18.77 -23.39 -2.68
CA LEU A 6 -18.29 -22.43 -2.70
C LEU A 6 -17.91 -21.86 -2.36
N ASP A 7 -18.02 -22.32 -2.65
CA ASP A 7 -17.50 -21.38 -2.63
C ASP A 7 -17.11 -20.87 -2.23
N PRO A 8 -17.28 -21.31 -2.42
CA PRO A 8 -16.75 -20.50 -2.43
C PRO A 8 -16.26 -20.15 -2.00
N HIS A 9 -16.26 -20.46 -2.39
CA HIS A 9 -15.70 -19.63 -2.33
C HIS A 9 -15.13 -19.23 -2.03
N ASP A 10 -15.41 -19.86 -2.41
CA ASP A 10 -14.80 -19.11 -2.45
C ASP A 10 -14.18 -18.64 -2.24
N ALA A 11 -14.26 -18.98 -2.49
CA ALA A 11 -13.59 -18.18 -2.57
C ALA A 11 -12.99 -17.70 -2.31
N SER A 12 -12.93 -17.95 -2.48
CA SER A 12 -12.30 -17.12 -2.32
C SER A 12 -11.70 -16.79 -1.87
N HIS A 13 -11.71 -17.11 -2.09
CA HIS A 13 -11.04 -16.39 -1.76
C HIS A 13 -10.34 -15.91 -1.38
N ALA A 14 -10.27 -16.13 -1.75
CA ALA A 14 -9.59 -15.61 -1.34
C ALA A 14 -9.13 -15.06 -0.89
N ALA A 15 -9.05 -15.17 -1.07
CA ALA A 15 -8.66 -14.59 -0.47
C ALA A 15 -8.59 -14.25 0.23
N HIS A 16 -8.84 -14.64 0.24
CA HIS A 16 -8.74 -14.19 1.02
C HIS A 16 -8.38 -13.96 1.78
N ASP A 17 -8.33 -14.39 1.50
CA ASP A 17 -8.11 -14.26 2.43
C ASP A 17 -7.74 -13.80 3.14
N ASP A 18 -7.89 -13.79 2.84
CA ASP A 18 -7.44 -13.38 3.55
C ASP A 18 -7.55 -12.94 4.82
N GLY A 19 -7.84 -13.19 4.70
CA GLY A 19 -8.00 -12.96 6.12
C GLY A 19 -7.99 -11.55 6.62
N THR A 20 -8.32 -10.65 5.78
CA THR A 20 -8.40 -9.26 6.20
C THR A 20 -9.71 -9.07 6.96
N ASP A 21 -9.57 -8.74 8.23
CA ASP A 21 -10.72 -8.46 9.07
C ASP A 21 -11.17 -7.02 8.83
N ASP A 22 -12.47 -6.82 8.67
CA ASP A 22 -13.03 -5.49 8.44
C ASP A 22 -12.65 -4.50 9.52
N ARG A 23 -12.38 -4.97 10.73
CA ARG A 23 -11.98 -4.10 11.84
C ARG A 23 -10.70 -3.32 11.54
N TYR A 24 -9.85 -3.89 10.71
CA TYR A 24 -8.56 -3.29 10.40
C TYR A 24 -8.57 -2.49 9.12
N LEU A 25 -9.69 -2.49 8.42
CA LEU A 25 -9.80 -1.85 7.12
C LEU A 25 -10.27 -0.42 7.29
N VAL A 26 -9.45 0.51 6.83
CA VAL A 26 -9.73 1.93 6.90
C VAL A 26 -10.16 2.40 5.52
N ARG A 27 -11.37 2.95 5.42
CA ARG A 27 -11.91 3.47 4.16
C ARG A 27 -12.24 4.94 4.22
N ASN A 28 -12.22 5.53 5.41
CA ASN A 28 -12.50 6.94 5.58
C ASN A 28 -11.36 7.76 4.99
N PRO A 29 -11.61 8.61 3.99
CA PRO A 29 -10.54 9.35 3.34
C PRO A 29 -9.72 10.22 4.30
N ARG A 30 -10.36 10.79 5.30
CA ARG A 30 -9.64 11.62 6.27
C ARG A 30 -8.66 10.78 7.09
N GLN A 31 -9.09 9.60 7.51
CA GLN A 31 -8.22 8.72 8.27
C GLN A 31 -7.07 8.21 7.42
N ILE A 32 -7.35 7.91 6.14
CA ILE A 32 -6.31 7.48 5.22
C ILE A 32 -5.26 8.57 5.09
N ARG A 33 -5.69 9.83 4.89
CA ARG A 33 -4.75 10.93 4.78
C ARG A 33 -3.93 11.11 6.06
N GLN A 34 -4.56 10.95 7.22
CA GLN A 34 -3.85 11.05 8.49
C GLN A 34 -2.78 9.97 8.62
N LEU A 35 -3.10 8.75 8.23
CA LEU A 35 -2.13 7.66 8.32
C LEU A 35 -0.99 7.86 7.32
N LEU A 36 -1.30 8.31 6.10
CA LEU A 36 -0.26 8.58 5.11
C LEU A 36 0.65 9.72 5.59
N GLN A 37 0.06 10.77 6.17
CA GLN A 37 0.85 11.87 6.69
C GLN A 37 1.74 11.43 7.85
N ALA A 38 1.24 10.54 8.69
CA ALA A 38 2.05 10.02 9.79
C ALA A 38 3.25 9.23 9.26
N LEU A 39 3.07 8.49 8.18
CA LEU A 39 4.19 7.77 7.57
C LEU A 39 5.26 8.75 7.09
N ILE A 40 4.85 9.87 6.52
CA ILE A 40 5.79 10.90 6.10
C ILE A 40 6.49 11.50 7.30
N ASP A 41 5.74 11.88 8.32
CA ASP A 41 6.29 12.55 9.49
C ASP A 41 7.29 11.68 10.23
N GLN A 42 7.06 10.39 10.24
CA GLN A 42 7.97 9.46 10.90
C GLN A 42 9.04 8.94 9.95
N ARG A 43 9.03 9.40 8.71
CA ARG A 43 10.01 8.99 7.70
C ARG A 43 10.07 7.48 7.56
N SER A 44 8.89 6.88 7.55
CA SER A 44 8.79 5.42 7.46
C SER A 44 9.20 4.94 6.09
N LEU A 45 9.99 3.87 6.07
CA LEU A 45 10.30 3.21 4.82
C LEU A 45 9.18 2.24 4.49
N LEU A 46 8.84 2.20 3.22
CA LEU A 46 7.85 1.28 2.70
C LEU A 46 8.55 0.24 1.84
N THR A 47 8.01 -0.96 1.84
CA THR A 47 8.39 -1.96 0.85
C THR A 47 7.27 -2.04 -0.18
N ALA A 48 7.60 -1.74 -1.42
CA ALA A 48 6.62 -1.76 -2.50
C ALA A 48 6.81 -3.04 -3.30
N HIS A 49 5.77 -3.88 -3.30
CA HIS A 49 5.75 -5.11 -4.09
C HIS A 49 5.04 -4.84 -5.38
N LEU A 50 5.67 -5.23 -6.49
CA LEU A 50 5.09 -5.01 -7.81
C LEU A 50 3.99 -6.02 -8.05
N GLY A 51 2.84 -5.54 -8.52
CA GLY A 51 1.69 -6.39 -8.73
C GLY A 51 1.98 -7.47 -9.77
N GLY A 52 1.65 -8.72 -9.41
CA GLY A 52 1.83 -9.83 -10.32
C GLY A 52 3.26 -10.25 -10.54
N ARG A 53 4.20 -9.71 -9.80
CA ARG A 53 5.62 -10.03 -9.97
C ARG A 53 6.27 -10.33 -8.64
N ASP A 54 7.33 -11.11 -8.70
CA ASP A 54 8.10 -11.45 -7.50
C ASP A 54 9.26 -10.46 -7.37
N GLN A 55 8.90 -9.17 -7.29
CA GLN A 55 9.86 -8.09 -7.19
C GLN A 55 9.35 -7.05 -6.22
N SER A 56 10.26 -6.43 -5.51
CA SER A 56 9.93 -5.33 -4.61
C SER A 56 11.09 -4.36 -4.54
N PHE A 57 10.82 -3.18 -4.06
CA PHE A 57 11.87 -2.19 -3.81
C PHE A 57 11.47 -1.32 -2.62
N PRO A 58 12.45 -0.75 -1.92
CA PRO A 58 12.15 0.17 -0.85
C PRO A 58 11.77 1.53 -1.40
N THR A 59 10.82 2.18 -0.76
CA THR A 59 10.37 3.49 -1.16
C THR A 59 9.90 4.27 0.06
N ALA A 60 9.40 5.46 -0.15
CA ALA A 60 8.85 6.29 0.89
C ALA A 60 7.86 7.27 0.26
N ILE A 61 6.88 7.68 1.04
CA ILE A 61 5.98 8.74 0.60
C ILE A 61 6.68 10.06 0.86
N LEU A 62 6.84 10.86 -0.17
CA LEU A 62 7.56 12.13 -0.08
C LEU A 62 6.68 13.28 0.35
N GLU A 63 5.47 13.33 -0.21
CA GLU A 63 4.53 14.38 0.15
C GLU A 63 3.12 13.99 -0.28
N LEU A 64 2.13 14.68 0.26
CA LEU A 64 0.75 14.53 -0.12
C LEU A 64 0.26 15.81 -0.78
N ASP A 65 -0.52 15.65 -1.85
CA ASP A 65 -1.22 16.75 -2.49
C ASP A 65 -2.69 16.58 -2.12
N GLU A 66 -3.12 17.26 -1.07
CA GLU A 66 -4.47 17.09 -0.57
C GLU A 66 -5.53 17.75 -1.43
N ASP A 67 -5.13 18.71 -2.25
CA ASP A 67 -6.07 19.37 -3.16
C ASP A 67 -6.53 18.43 -4.26
N ASP A 68 -5.61 17.61 -4.76
CA ASP A 68 -5.91 16.70 -5.86
C ASP A 68 -5.96 15.24 -5.44
N ASP A 69 -5.78 14.95 -4.15
CA ASP A 69 -5.82 13.59 -3.60
C ASP A 69 -4.78 12.69 -4.25
N PHE A 70 -3.56 13.20 -4.36
CA PHE A 70 -2.42 12.44 -4.87
C PHE A 70 -1.31 12.42 -3.84
N LEU A 71 -0.47 11.40 -3.93
CA LEU A 71 0.77 11.35 -3.16
C LEU A 71 1.95 11.27 -4.12
N LEU A 72 3.10 11.66 -3.63
CA LEU A 72 4.34 11.52 -4.36
C LEU A 72 5.15 10.43 -3.71
N LEU A 73 5.46 9.40 -4.48
CA LEU A 73 6.19 8.23 -4.02
C LEU A 73 7.60 8.26 -4.58
N ASP A 74 8.58 7.97 -3.73
CA ASP A 74 9.97 7.96 -4.17
C ASP A 74 10.21 6.81 -5.15
N GLY A 75 10.96 7.09 -6.21
CA GLY A 75 11.34 6.05 -7.15
C GLY A 75 12.52 5.25 -6.65
N SER A 76 12.81 4.16 -7.35
CA SER A 76 13.98 3.34 -7.06
C SER A 76 15.21 3.96 -7.70
N PRO A 77 16.38 3.79 -7.09
CA PRO A 77 17.63 4.14 -7.77
C PRO A 77 17.85 3.30 -9.04
N SER A 78 17.21 2.16 -9.12
CA SER A 78 17.33 1.25 -10.26
C SER A 78 16.28 1.59 -11.29
N GLU A 79 16.73 1.99 -12.48
CA GLU A 79 15.79 2.31 -13.56
C GLU A 79 14.97 1.09 -13.99
N SER A 80 15.56 -0.09 -13.91
CA SER A 80 14.80 -1.29 -14.28
C SER A 80 13.64 -1.53 -13.30
N SER A 81 13.84 -1.23 -12.02
CA SER A 81 12.76 -1.34 -11.03
C SER A 81 11.65 -0.32 -11.31
N ASN A 82 12.03 0.90 -11.67
CA ASN A 82 11.05 1.93 -11.98
C ASN A 82 10.22 1.56 -13.20
N ARG A 83 10.87 1.02 -14.22
CA ARG A 83 10.17 0.61 -15.43
C ARG A 83 9.25 -0.57 -15.13
N ALA A 84 9.72 -1.52 -14.32
CA ALA A 84 8.89 -2.66 -13.92
C ALA A 84 7.66 -2.22 -13.14
N ALA A 85 7.81 -1.22 -12.28
CA ALA A 85 6.68 -0.68 -11.52
C ALA A 85 5.64 -0.07 -12.46
N GLU A 86 6.08 0.69 -13.45
CA GLU A 86 5.16 1.26 -14.42
C GLU A 86 4.42 0.17 -15.19
N GLU A 87 5.14 -0.87 -15.58
CA GLU A 87 4.55 -1.96 -16.34
C GLU A 87 3.57 -2.78 -15.52
N ALA A 88 3.85 -2.94 -14.23
CA ALA A 88 2.97 -3.69 -13.34
C ALA A 88 1.65 -2.98 -13.12
N GLY A 89 1.68 -1.64 -13.14
CA GLY A 89 0.47 -0.85 -13.02
C GLY A 89 0.00 -0.60 -11.60
N HIS A 90 0.43 -1.41 -10.65
CA HIS A 90 0.07 -1.18 -9.25
C HIS A 90 1.16 -1.71 -8.32
N LEU A 91 1.15 -1.19 -7.12
CA LEU A 91 2.08 -1.59 -6.07
C LEU A 91 1.30 -1.95 -4.83
N LEU A 92 1.78 -2.97 -4.11
CA LEU A 92 1.30 -3.27 -2.78
C LEU A 92 2.37 -2.78 -1.80
N CYS A 93 2.00 -1.83 -0.98
CA CYS A 93 2.94 -1.17 -0.09
C CYS A 93 2.74 -1.62 1.34
N PHE A 94 3.84 -1.90 2.01
CA PHE A 94 3.84 -2.33 3.41
C PHE A 94 4.75 -1.40 4.20
N ALA A 95 4.29 -1.00 5.38
CA ALA A 95 5.06 -0.13 6.25
C ALA A 95 4.70 -0.46 7.69
N GLN A 96 5.46 0.14 8.61
CA GLN A 96 5.11 0.09 10.02
C GLN A 96 4.96 1.51 10.53
N LEU A 97 3.92 1.72 11.29
CA LEU A 97 3.63 2.99 11.93
C LEU A 97 3.41 2.71 13.40
N ASP A 98 4.32 3.17 14.26
CA ASP A 98 4.27 2.89 15.69
C ASP A 98 4.16 1.39 15.97
N ARG A 99 4.95 0.60 15.22
CA ARG A 99 4.99 -0.86 15.35
C ARG A 99 3.72 -1.55 14.89
N VAL A 100 2.84 -0.83 14.22
CA VAL A 100 1.62 -1.40 13.67
C VAL A 100 1.79 -1.51 12.16
N MET A 101 1.45 -2.67 11.62
CA MET A 101 1.54 -2.90 10.18
C MET A 101 0.52 -2.06 9.45
N VAL A 102 0.98 -1.37 8.41
CA VAL A 102 0.11 -0.62 7.51
C VAL A 102 0.33 -1.17 6.12
N ARG A 103 -0.76 -1.42 5.40
CA ARG A 103 -0.69 -2.02 4.08
C ARG A 103 -1.72 -1.36 3.18
N PHE A 104 -1.32 -1.03 1.97
CA PHE A 104 -2.25 -0.42 1.01
C PHE A 104 -1.79 -0.65 -0.41
N ARG A 105 -2.73 -0.55 -1.33
CA ARG A 105 -2.46 -0.71 -2.75
C ARG A 105 -2.49 0.65 -3.43
N LEU A 106 -1.51 0.89 -4.29
CA LEU A 106 -1.44 2.11 -5.11
C LEU A 106 -1.60 1.73 -6.56
N ASP A 107 -2.49 2.43 -7.26
CA ASP A 107 -2.77 2.20 -8.68
C ASP A 107 -2.47 3.45 -9.47
N HIS A 108 -2.35 3.31 -10.79
CA HIS A 108 -2.20 4.44 -11.69
C HIS A 108 -0.95 5.25 -11.40
N LEU A 109 0.18 4.57 -11.39
CA LEU A 109 1.47 5.21 -11.17
C LEU A 109 1.80 6.10 -12.37
N GLU A 110 2.09 7.36 -12.09
CA GLU A 110 2.51 8.30 -13.13
C GLU A 110 3.92 8.76 -12.81
N ARG A 111 4.87 8.39 -13.66
CA ARG A 111 6.25 8.80 -13.43
C ARG A 111 6.36 10.31 -13.56
N THR A 112 6.98 10.91 -12.59
CA THR A 112 7.32 12.31 -12.66
C THR A 112 8.81 12.42 -12.38
N GLY A 113 9.44 13.41 -12.93
CA GLY A 113 10.86 13.56 -12.77
C GLY A 113 11.19 15.00 -12.63
N GLY A 114 12.25 15.24 -11.96
CA GLY A 114 12.76 16.56 -11.80
C GLY A 114 13.92 16.45 -10.86
N HIS A 115 14.90 17.30 -11.02
CA HIS A 115 16.02 17.33 -10.09
C HIS A 115 16.81 16.02 -10.04
N GLY A 116 16.75 15.24 -11.13
CA GLY A 116 17.55 14.02 -11.22
C GLY A 116 17.00 12.82 -10.48
N HIS A 117 15.81 12.93 -9.92
CA HIS A 117 15.20 11.83 -9.19
C HIS A 117 13.90 11.41 -9.85
N VAL A 118 13.70 10.10 -9.88
CA VAL A 118 12.43 9.57 -10.36
C VAL A 118 11.49 9.49 -9.18
N ALA A 119 10.26 9.92 -9.39
CA ALA A 119 9.20 9.80 -8.41
C ALA A 119 7.94 9.39 -9.15
N PHE A 120 6.95 8.93 -8.40
CA PHE A 120 5.66 8.55 -8.97
C PHE A 120 4.57 9.37 -8.30
N ARG A 121 3.72 9.96 -9.12
CA ARG A 121 2.52 10.63 -8.65
C ARG A 121 1.40 9.61 -8.71
N VAL A 122 0.74 9.39 -7.58
CA VAL A 122 -0.19 8.29 -7.45
C VAL A 122 -1.44 8.77 -6.71
N PRO A 123 -2.63 8.43 -7.18
CA PRO A 123 -3.85 8.78 -6.43
C PRO A 123 -3.82 8.12 -5.05
N PHE A 124 -4.46 8.77 -4.08
CA PHE A 124 -4.57 8.19 -2.74
C PHE A 124 -5.24 6.82 -2.83
N PRO A 125 -4.81 5.87 -2.00
CA PRO A 125 -5.51 4.59 -1.94
C PRO A 125 -6.92 4.79 -1.40
N THR A 126 -7.85 3.95 -1.82
CA THR A 126 -9.24 4.04 -1.38
C THR A 126 -9.47 3.26 -0.10
N GLU A 127 -8.53 2.40 0.24
CA GLU A 127 -8.61 1.69 1.51
C GLU A 127 -7.20 1.32 1.96
N LEU A 128 -7.08 1.08 3.25
CA LEU A 128 -5.80 0.82 3.88
C LEU A 128 -6.03 -0.13 5.04
N VAL A 129 -5.14 -1.08 5.22
CA VAL A 129 -5.21 -1.99 6.35
C VAL A 129 -4.27 -1.46 7.43
N HIS A 130 -4.81 -1.27 8.64
CA HIS A 130 -4.05 -0.81 9.79
C HIS A 130 -4.19 -1.87 10.86
N LEU A 131 -3.25 -2.82 10.88
CA LEU A 131 -3.37 -4.03 11.67
C LEU A 131 -2.90 -3.80 13.10
N GLN A 132 -3.84 -3.92 14.03
CA GLN A 132 -3.54 -3.68 15.44
C GLN A 132 -2.93 -4.91 16.08
N ARG A 133 -1.62 -5.00 16.01
CA ARG A 133 -0.93 -6.18 16.55
C ARG A 133 -1.01 -6.28 18.06
N ARG A 134 -1.25 -5.16 18.72
CA ARG A 134 -1.31 -5.19 20.16
C ARG A 134 -2.31 -6.18 20.71
N GLU A 135 -3.40 -6.36 19.99
CA GLU A 135 -4.43 -7.28 20.46
C GLU A 135 -3.93 -8.70 20.50
N LEU A 136 -2.99 -9.03 19.63
CA LEU A 136 -2.45 -10.39 19.61
C LEU A 136 -1.62 -10.69 20.84
N TYR A 137 -0.90 -9.69 21.32
CA TYR A 137 -0.06 -9.88 22.49
C TYR A 137 -0.88 -9.95 23.77
N ARG A 138 -2.02 -9.32 23.78
CA ARG A 138 -2.85 -9.32 24.96
C ARG A 138 -3.48 -10.65 25.25
N LEU A 139 -3.52 -11.51 24.26
CA LEU A 139 -4.10 -12.84 24.44
C LEU A 139 -3.21 -13.77 25.21
N GLU A 140 -2.02 -13.36 25.49
CA GLU A 140 -1.11 -14.16 26.32
C GLU A 140 -1.40 -13.97 27.82
#